data_c9318a8c1ee66fa62a91c7bdb3ec2601
#
_entry.id   c9318a8c1ee66fa62a91c7bdb3ec2601
#
_cell.length_a   1.000
_cell.length_b   1.000
_cell.length_c   1.000
_cell.angle_alpha   90.00
_cell.angle_beta   90.00
_cell.angle_gamma   90.00
#
_symmetry.space_group_name_H-M   'P 1'
#
loop_
_entity.id
_entity.type
_entity.pdbx_description
1 polymer ?
#
loop_
_entity_poly.entity_id
_entity_poly.type
_entity_poly.pdbx_seq_one_letter_code
_entity_poly.pdbx_strand_id
1 'polypeptide(L)'
;MQLAALLMLTSCNNNQEKQNDMEKHTRSEVTYLSPDGLYKNPAYSQLVVTKGPMKTIYVGGQNATNKEGQIVGKDDIKAQAIQTLNNLKIALTAGGASLDNVIKWNIYIVAGQDSRVAFEALQEDLKKMPHPPIITGVYVAALGQPDFLLEMDAIAVVPE
;
A
#
# COMPACT_ATOMS: atom_id res chain seq x y z
N MET A 1 -37.30 -46.37 18.81
CA MET A 1 -36.92 -45.66 17.58
C MET A 1 -36.62 -44.18 17.82
N GLN A 2 -35.98 -43.77 18.90
CA GLN A 2 -35.69 -42.34 19.20
C GLN A 2 -34.20 -41.99 19.36
N LEU A 3 -33.28 -42.95 19.27
CA LEU A 3 -31.84 -42.69 19.43
C LEU A 3 -31.10 -42.32 18.15
N ALA A 4 -31.66 -42.62 16.96
CA ALA A 4 -31.00 -42.38 15.69
C ALA A 4 -31.11 -40.90 15.18
N ALA A 5 -32.14 -40.16 15.60
CA ALA A 5 -32.37 -38.78 15.17
C ALA A 5 -31.43 -37.75 15.85
N LEU A 6 -30.95 -38.05 17.06
CA LEU A 6 -30.09 -37.13 17.84
C LEU A 6 -28.64 -37.13 17.34
N LEU A 7 -28.16 -38.25 16.79
CA LEU A 7 -26.80 -38.36 16.21
C LEU A 7 -26.65 -37.66 14.87
N MET A 8 -27.73 -37.54 14.07
CA MET A 8 -27.66 -36.83 12.80
C MET A 8 -27.63 -35.30 12.94
N LEU A 9 -28.26 -34.73 13.95
CA LEU A 9 -28.30 -33.29 14.21
C LEU A 9 -26.93 -32.76 14.67
N THR A 10 -26.19 -33.54 15.47
CA THR A 10 -24.83 -33.15 15.94
C THR A 10 -23.80 -33.24 14.83
N SER A 11 -23.94 -34.17 13.88
CA SER A 11 -23.03 -34.30 12.74
C SER A 11 -23.19 -33.16 11.71
N CYS A 12 -24.42 -32.69 11.50
CA CYS A 12 -24.68 -31.53 10.61
C CYS A 12 -24.14 -30.24 11.21
N ASN A 13 -24.27 -30.03 12.52
CA ASN A 13 -23.79 -28.82 13.17
C ASN A 13 -22.25 -28.72 13.16
N ASN A 14 -21.55 -29.82 13.40
CA ASN A 14 -20.08 -29.87 13.33
C ASN A 14 -19.52 -29.65 11.93
N ASN A 15 -20.26 -30.03 10.88
CA ASN A 15 -19.83 -29.77 9.51
C ASN A 15 -20.07 -28.34 9.08
N GLN A 16 -21.14 -27.69 9.55
CA GLN A 16 -21.39 -26.28 9.31
C GLN A 16 -20.38 -25.38 10.05
N GLU A 17 -20.04 -25.69 11.29
CA GLU A 17 -19.00 -24.97 12.04
C GLU A 17 -17.63 -25.09 11.37
N LYS A 18 -17.24 -26.28 10.93
CA LYS A 18 -15.98 -26.50 10.18
C LYS A 18 -15.96 -25.80 8.83
N GLN A 19 -17.08 -25.74 8.12
CA GLN A 19 -17.20 -25.02 6.86
C GLN A 19 -17.11 -23.50 7.10
N ASN A 20 -17.78 -22.97 8.09
CA ASN A 20 -17.72 -21.55 8.47
C ASN A 20 -16.32 -21.16 8.93
N ASP A 21 -15.61 -22.01 9.68
CA ASP A 21 -14.23 -21.76 10.08
C ASP A 21 -13.25 -21.82 8.89
N MET A 22 -13.45 -22.72 7.93
CA MET A 22 -12.66 -22.77 6.70
C MET A 22 -12.91 -21.54 5.81
N GLU A 23 -14.17 -21.12 5.62
CA GLU A 23 -14.50 -19.92 4.87
C GLU A 23 -13.93 -18.65 5.51
N LYS A 24 -13.93 -18.59 6.85
CA LYS A 24 -13.34 -17.47 7.60
C LYS A 24 -11.82 -17.40 7.48
N HIS A 25 -11.14 -18.54 7.27
CA HIS A 25 -9.69 -18.62 7.08
C HIS A 25 -9.26 -18.39 5.62
N THR A 26 -10.17 -18.54 4.65
CA THR A 26 -9.88 -18.35 3.22
C THR A 26 -10.25 -16.97 2.71
N ARG A 27 -10.98 -16.16 3.49
CA ARG A 27 -11.39 -14.82 3.05
C ARG A 27 -10.23 -13.83 3.18
N SER A 28 -9.85 -13.28 2.05
CA SER A 28 -8.86 -12.20 1.96
C SER A 28 -9.43 -10.89 2.49
N GLU A 29 -8.71 -10.25 3.41
CA GLU A 29 -9.12 -9.00 4.06
C GLU A 29 -7.92 -8.07 4.24
N VAL A 30 -8.11 -6.78 3.97
CA VAL A 30 -7.15 -5.71 4.27
C VAL A 30 -7.84 -4.71 5.17
N THR A 31 -7.31 -4.53 6.38
CA THR A 31 -7.87 -3.62 7.39
C THR A 31 -6.91 -2.48 7.67
N TYR A 32 -7.37 -1.24 7.48
CA TYR A 32 -6.62 -0.02 7.77
C TYR A 32 -7.04 0.53 9.12
N LEU A 33 -6.09 0.78 10.01
CA LEU A 33 -6.39 1.12 11.40
C LEU A 33 -5.63 2.38 11.87
N SER A 34 -6.33 3.17 12.66
CA SER A 34 -5.77 4.28 13.44
C SER A 34 -6.25 4.15 14.88
N PRO A 35 -5.54 3.36 15.72
CA PRO A 35 -5.96 3.01 17.09
C PRO A 35 -6.13 4.23 17.98
N ASP A 36 -7.01 4.12 18.98
CA ASP A 36 -7.11 5.10 20.04
C ASP A 36 -5.79 5.16 20.82
N GLY A 37 -5.42 6.37 21.24
CA GLY A 37 -4.12 6.62 21.91
C GLY A 37 -2.99 7.01 20.96
N LEU A 38 -3.18 6.87 19.63
CA LEU A 38 -2.28 7.43 18.62
C LEU A 38 -2.89 8.65 17.93
N TYR A 39 -2.04 9.57 17.46
CA TYR A 39 -2.51 10.72 16.69
C TYR A 39 -3.18 10.26 15.39
N LYS A 40 -4.44 10.65 15.20
CA LYS A 40 -5.22 10.31 13.99
C LYS A 40 -5.01 11.38 12.93
N ASN A 41 -4.49 10.96 11.77
CA ASN A 41 -4.29 11.83 10.62
C ASN A 41 -5.02 11.24 9.40
N PRO A 42 -5.84 12.02 8.68
CA PRO A 42 -6.56 11.51 7.52
C PRO A 42 -5.66 11.15 6.32
N ALA A 43 -4.40 11.62 6.30
CA ALA A 43 -3.48 11.40 5.18
C ALA A 43 -2.77 10.03 5.21
N TYR A 44 -2.79 9.32 6.35
CA TYR A 44 -2.14 8.00 6.47
C TYR A 44 -2.80 7.12 7.52
N SER A 45 -2.67 5.81 7.36
CA SER A 45 -3.04 4.83 8.39
C SER A 45 -1.87 4.59 9.35
N GLN A 46 -2.17 4.28 10.61
CA GLN A 46 -1.13 3.94 11.60
C GLN A 46 -0.62 2.52 11.41
N LEU A 47 -1.50 1.61 11.01
CA LEU A 47 -1.15 0.23 10.68
C LEU A 47 -2.12 -0.37 9.66
N VAL A 48 -1.67 -1.39 8.96
CA VAL A 48 -2.49 -2.21 8.08
C VAL A 48 -2.33 -3.67 8.49
N VAL A 49 -3.45 -4.39 8.55
CA VAL A 49 -3.48 -5.83 8.79
C VAL A 49 -4.00 -6.51 7.54
N THR A 50 -3.29 -7.54 7.08
CA THR A 50 -3.73 -8.38 5.97
C THR A 50 -4.01 -9.80 6.49
N LYS A 51 -5.08 -10.43 6.00
CA LYS A 51 -5.46 -11.82 6.32
C LYS A 51 -5.87 -12.54 5.05
N GLY A 52 -5.71 -13.86 5.06
CA GLY A 52 -6.07 -14.73 3.94
C GLY A 52 -5.07 -14.67 2.78
N PRO A 53 -5.40 -15.34 1.66
CA PRO A 53 -4.55 -15.40 0.48
C PRO A 53 -4.38 -14.01 -0.14
N MET A 54 -3.14 -13.57 -0.32
CA MET A 54 -2.80 -12.25 -0.86
C MET A 54 -1.63 -12.37 -1.83
N LYS A 55 -1.77 -11.81 -3.01
CA LYS A 55 -0.63 -11.50 -3.85
C LYS A 55 0.04 -10.24 -3.31
N THR A 56 1.29 -10.34 -2.84
CA THR A 56 2.07 -9.19 -2.37
C THR A 56 3.03 -8.72 -3.45
N ILE A 57 3.05 -7.41 -3.69
CA ILE A 57 3.88 -6.77 -4.70
C ILE A 57 4.80 -5.78 -3.99
N TYR A 58 6.10 -6.01 -4.14
CA TYR A 58 7.15 -5.13 -3.66
C TYR A 58 7.64 -4.28 -4.83
N VAL A 59 7.43 -2.98 -4.77
CA VAL A 59 7.95 -2.04 -5.77
C VAL A 59 9.22 -1.42 -5.20
N GLY A 60 10.34 -1.62 -5.89
CA GLY A 60 11.61 -1.00 -5.54
C GLY A 60 11.60 0.51 -5.71
N GLY A 61 12.64 1.18 -5.21
CA GLY A 61 12.78 2.63 -5.30
C GLY A 61 12.60 3.16 -6.71
N GLN A 62 11.62 4.04 -6.88
CA GLN A 62 11.35 4.77 -8.12
C GLN A 62 11.85 6.20 -7.97
N ASN A 63 12.48 6.70 -9.02
CA ASN A 63 12.99 8.07 -9.11
C ASN A 63 12.37 8.77 -10.33
N ALA A 64 12.68 10.04 -10.50
CA ALA A 64 12.16 10.84 -11.60
C ALA A 64 12.91 10.61 -12.92
N THR A 65 13.02 9.36 -13.37
CA THR A 65 13.62 9.01 -14.66
C THR A 65 12.55 8.65 -15.68
N ASN A 66 12.76 9.05 -16.93
CA ASN A 66 11.94 8.58 -18.05
C ASN A 66 12.46 7.22 -18.57
N LYS A 67 11.79 6.64 -19.56
CA LYS A 67 12.16 5.35 -20.13
C LYS A 67 13.52 5.32 -20.85
N GLU A 68 14.03 6.49 -21.21
CA GLU A 68 15.36 6.69 -21.81
C GLU A 68 16.47 6.85 -20.74
N GLY A 69 16.11 6.78 -19.42
CA GLY A 69 17.06 6.94 -18.32
C GLY A 69 17.43 8.40 -18.00
N GLN A 70 16.74 9.36 -18.58
CA GLN A 70 16.99 10.79 -18.33
C GLN A 70 16.19 11.27 -17.13
N ILE A 71 16.79 12.16 -16.32
CA ILE A 71 16.12 12.77 -15.17
C ILE A 71 15.13 13.83 -15.66
N VAL A 72 13.88 13.70 -15.21
CA VAL A 72 12.81 14.66 -15.45
C VAL A 72 12.73 15.63 -14.28
N GLY A 73 12.67 16.94 -14.53
CA GLY A 73 12.53 17.93 -13.47
C GLY A 73 13.81 18.12 -12.65
N LYS A 74 14.98 18.24 -13.33
CA LYS A 74 16.21 18.63 -12.65
C LYS A 74 15.97 19.90 -11.83
N ASP A 75 16.38 19.93 -10.56
CA ASP A 75 16.19 21.00 -9.60
C ASP A 75 14.71 21.37 -9.29
N ASP A 76 13.74 20.56 -9.73
CA ASP A 76 12.31 20.75 -9.49
C ASP A 76 11.69 19.56 -8.77
N ILE A 77 11.56 19.67 -7.45
CA ILE A 77 10.99 18.63 -6.58
C ILE A 77 9.53 18.28 -6.97
N LYS A 78 8.76 19.26 -7.47
CA LYS A 78 7.37 19.05 -7.91
C LYS A 78 7.33 18.15 -9.14
N ALA A 79 8.10 18.49 -10.17
CA ALA A 79 8.17 17.70 -11.40
C ALA A 79 8.71 16.30 -11.12
N GLN A 80 9.73 16.19 -10.25
CA GLN A 80 10.25 14.89 -9.84
C GLN A 80 9.23 14.05 -9.07
N ALA A 81 8.47 14.64 -8.15
CA ALA A 81 7.42 13.92 -7.41
C ALA A 81 6.37 13.33 -8.36
N ILE A 82 5.91 14.10 -9.33
CA ILE A 82 4.94 13.66 -10.35
C ILE A 82 5.51 12.50 -11.18
N GLN A 83 6.74 12.65 -11.69
CA GLN A 83 7.37 11.60 -12.51
C GLN A 83 7.61 10.32 -11.71
N THR A 84 8.08 10.44 -10.48
CA THR A 84 8.31 9.30 -9.57
C THR A 84 7.01 8.55 -9.29
N LEU A 85 5.91 9.26 -9.02
CA LEU A 85 4.60 8.63 -8.83
C LEU A 85 4.12 7.92 -10.11
N ASN A 86 4.35 8.52 -11.28
CA ASN A 86 3.99 7.88 -12.56
C ASN A 86 4.78 6.58 -12.77
N ASN A 87 6.07 6.56 -12.44
CA ASN A 87 6.89 5.35 -12.51
C ASN A 87 6.39 4.29 -11.52
N LEU A 88 6.01 4.68 -10.30
CA LEU A 88 5.41 3.79 -9.32
C LEU A 88 4.10 3.18 -9.84
N LYS A 89 3.21 3.97 -10.47
CA LYS A 89 1.97 3.48 -11.09
C LYS A 89 2.25 2.47 -12.20
N ILE A 90 3.25 2.70 -13.03
CA ILE A 90 3.67 1.77 -14.10
C ILE A 90 4.12 0.45 -13.48
N ALA A 91 4.97 0.49 -12.44
CA ALA A 91 5.46 -0.71 -11.75
C ALA A 91 4.31 -1.49 -11.08
N LEU A 92 3.40 -0.81 -10.39
CA LEU A 92 2.21 -1.43 -9.79
C LEU A 92 1.35 -2.12 -10.84
N THR A 93 1.08 -1.44 -11.97
CA THR A 93 0.28 -1.99 -13.07
C THR A 93 0.93 -3.23 -13.66
N ALA A 94 2.24 -3.25 -13.85
CA ALA A 94 2.98 -4.42 -14.32
C ALA A 94 2.86 -5.61 -13.33
N GLY A 95 2.76 -5.33 -12.03
CA GLY A 95 2.48 -6.31 -10.98
C GLY A 95 1.01 -6.72 -10.89
N GLY A 96 0.10 -6.11 -11.68
CA GLY A 96 -1.34 -6.35 -11.61
C GLY A 96 -2.00 -5.69 -10.39
N ALA A 97 -1.55 -4.50 -10.02
CA ALA A 97 -2.08 -3.66 -8.95
C ALA A 97 -2.25 -2.20 -9.40
N SER A 98 -2.83 -1.39 -8.54
CA SER A 98 -2.95 0.05 -8.67
C SER A 98 -2.55 0.75 -7.37
N LEU A 99 -2.66 2.07 -7.31
CA LEU A 99 -2.47 2.81 -6.06
C LEU A 99 -3.44 2.37 -4.97
N ASP A 100 -4.64 1.93 -5.31
CA ASP A 100 -5.67 1.48 -4.36
C ASP A 100 -5.25 0.22 -3.58
N ASN A 101 -4.28 -0.52 -4.11
CA ASN A 101 -3.75 -1.72 -3.48
C ASN A 101 -2.53 -1.44 -2.58
N VAL A 102 -2.01 -0.21 -2.59
CA VAL A 102 -0.83 0.15 -1.79
C VAL A 102 -1.19 0.19 -0.32
N ILE A 103 -0.48 -0.60 0.47
CA ILE A 103 -0.64 -0.63 1.93
C ILE A 103 0.47 0.14 2.65
N LYS A 104 1.62 0.33 2.01
CA LYS A 104 2.76 1.06 2.57
C LYS A 104 3.51 1.82 1.49
N TRP A 105 3.89 3.08 1.83
CA TRP A 105 4.81 3.91 1.09
C TRP A 105 6.00 4.33 1.96
N ASN A 106 7.19 4.22 1.41
CA ASN A 106 8.36 4.92 1.90
C ASN A 106 8.71 6.05 0.92
N ILE A 107 8.98 7.23 1.45
CA ILE A 107 9.29 8.43 0.68
C ILE A 107 10.59 9.01 1.24
N TYR A 108 11.61 9.01 0.43
CA TYR A 108 12.93 9.54 0.74
C TYR A 108 13.09 10.88 0.03
N ILE A 109 13.40 11.94 0.76
CA ILE A 109 13.53 13.31 0.23
C ILE A 109 14.93 13.81 0.57
N VAL A 110 15.64 14.34 -0.41
CA VAL A 110 16.97 14.90 -0.17
C VAL A 110 16.85 16.11 0.74
N ALA A 111 17.75 16.20 1.73
CA ALA A 111 17.78 17.31 2.68
C ALA A 111 17.90 18.66 1.97
N GLY A 112 17.14 19.64 2.44
CA GLY A 112 17.04 20.96 1.80
C GLY A 112 15.89 21.12 0.82
N GLN A 113 15.22 20.04 0.42
CA GLN A 113 14.02 20.11 -0.42
C GLN A 113 12.76 20.41 0.41
N ASP A 114 11.81 21.14 -0.15
CA ASP A 114 10.51 21.39 0.50
C ASP A 114 9.56 20.21 0.25
N SER A 115 9.40 19.36 1.26
CA SER A 115 8.49 18.20 1.20
C SER A 115 7.03 18.59 0.96
N ARG A 116 6.60 19.79 1.36
CA ARG A 116 5.20 20.25 1.14
C ARG A 116 4.91 20.36 -0.34
N VAL A 117 5.85 20.90 -1.13
CA VAL A 117 5.72 21.03 -2.59
C VAL A 117 5.58 19.65 -3.22
N ALA A 118 6.38 18.66 -2.78
CA ALA A 118 6.27 17.29 -3.26
C ALA A 118 4.91 16.68 -2.91
N PHE A 119 4.46 16.78 -1.66
CA PHE A 119 3.17 16.21 -1.23
C PHE A 119 1.97 16.90 -1.88
N GLU A 120 2.00 18.21 -2.07
CA GLU A 120 0.96 18.95 -2.80
C GLU A 120 0.81 18.46 -4.24
N ALA A 121 1.93 18.14 -4.91
CA ALA A 121 1.92 17.60 -6.27
C ALA A 121 1.25 16.23 -6.36
N LEU A 122 1.22 15.46 -5.27
CA LEU A 122 0.65 14.10 -5.20
C LEU A 122 -0.80 14.09 -4.69
N GLN A 123 -1.34 15.21 -4.18
CA GLN A 123 -2.64 15.25 -3.50
C GLN A 123 -3.81 14.74 -4.34
N GLU A 124 -3.81 15.03 -5.64
CA GLU A 124 -4.89 14.59 -6.54
C GLU A 124 -5.01 13.06 -6.60
N ASP A 125 -3.88 12.36 -6.59
CA ASP A 125 -3.85 10.90 -6.59
C ASP A 125 -4.14 10.33 -5.20
N LEU A 126 -3.56 10.91 -4.15
CA LEU A 126 -3.77 10.48 -2.77
C LEU A 126 -5.24 10.57 -2.34
N LYS A 127 -5.95 11.64 -2.74
CA LYS A 127 -7.37 11.82 -2.43
C LYS A 127 -8.28 10.80 -3.11
N LYS A 128 -7.84 10.16 -4.19
CA LYS A 128 -8.61 9.14 -4.92
C LYS A 128 -8.46 7.75 -4.31
N MET A 129 -7.45 7.54 -3.46
CA MET A 129 -7.25 6.24 -2.82
C MET A 129 -8.38 5.97 -1.82
N PRO A 130 -8.99 4.78 -1.84
CA PRO A 130 -10.11 4.44 -0.95
C PRO A 130 -9.70 4.41 0.52
N HIS A 131 -8.45 4.08 0.79
CA HIS A 131 -7.84 4.05 2.12
C HIS A 131 -6.42 4.61 2.06
N PRO A 132 -6.05 5.51 3.00
CA PRO A 132 -4.69 6.01 3.05
C PRO A 132 -3.73 4.89 3.52
N PRO A 133 -2.58 4.70 2.84
CA PRO A 133 -1.60 3.69 3.24
C PRO A 133 -0.85 4.10 4.51
N ILE A 134 -0.02 3.20 5.05
CA ILE A 134 1.04 3.57 5.98
C ILE A 134 2.07 4.40 5.20
N ILE A 135 2.48 5.55 5.73
CA ILE A 135 3.51 6.38 5.10
C ILE A 135 4.71 6.52 6.06
N THR A 136 5.91 6.30 5.53
CA THR A 136 7.16 6.64 6.19
C THR A 136 7.89 7.65 5.31
N GLY A 137 7.99 8.89 5.76
CA GLY A 137 8.76 9.94 5.09
C GLY A 137 10.04 10.24 5.86
N VAL A 138 11.18 10.29 5.17
CA VAL A 138 12.47 10.61 5.77
C VAL A 138 13.28 11.55 4.89
N TYR A 139 14.02 12.45 5.51
CA TYR A 139 15.06 13.22 4.83
C TYR A 139 16.36 12.44 4.82
N VAL A 140 16.99 12.37 3.65
CA VAL A 140 18.28 11.70 3.42
C VAL A 140 19.32 12.70 2.94
N ALA A 141 20.59 12.40 3.17
CA ALA A 141 21.67 13.28 2.73
C ALA A 141 21.81 13.30 1.20
N ALA A 142 21.60 12.16 0.54
CA ALA A 142 21.66 11.98 -0.91
C ALA A 142 20.90 10.73 -1.32
N LEU A 143 20.59 10.63 -2.61
CA LEU A 143 20.06 9.44 -3.30
C LEU A 143 21.10 8.86 -4.25
N GLY A 144 20.72 7.82 -4.99
CA GLY A 144 21.64 7.08 -5.87
C GLY A 144 22.27 7.92 -6.99
N GLN A 145 21.68 9.04 -7.36
CA GLN A 145 22.27 10.03 -8.28
C GLN A 145 22.13 11.44 -7.71
N PRO A 146 23.11 12.33 -7.97
CA PRO A 146 23.12 13.68 -7.38
C PRO A 146 21.89 14.55 -7.70
N ASP A 147 21.31 14.37 -8.88
CA ASP A 147 20.16 15.17 -9.34
C ASP A 147 18.80 14.57 -8.95
N PHE A 148 18.75 13.43 -8.22
CA PHE A 148 17.52 12.93 -7.63
C PHE A 148 17.20 13.69 -6.37
N LEU A 149 15.98 14.23 -6.28
CA LEU A 149 15.48 15.01 -5.14
C LEU A 149 14.55 14.20 -4.24
N LEU A 150 13.93 13.14 -4.78
CA LEU A 150 13.13 12.18 -4.02
C LEU A 150 13.13 10.80 -4.67
N GLU A 151 12.84 9.81 -3.83
CA GLU A 151 12.63 8.41 -4.21
C GLU A 151 11.41 7.87 -3.49
N MET A 152 10.67 6.97 -4.11
CA MET A 152 9.52 6.29 -3.49
C MET A 152 9.61 4.78 -3.73
N ASP A 153 9.39 3.99 -2.69
CA ASP A 153 9.07 2.57 -2.81
C ASP A 153 7.70 2.25 -2.21
N ALA A 154 7.12 1.12 -2.57
CA ALA A 154 5.81 0.73 -2.08
C ALA A 154 5.67 -0.77 -1.88
N ILE A 155 4.76 -1.13 -0.97
CA ILE A 155 4.22 -2.48 -0.85
C ILE A 155 2.73 -2.40 -1.15
N ALA A 156 2.27 -3.24 -2.08
CA ALA A 156 0.86 -3.39 -2.42
C ALA A 156 0.39 -4.83 -2.20
N VAL A 157 -0.90 -5.01 -1.89
CA VAL A 157 -1.53 -6.32 -1.76
C VAL A 157 -2.80 -6.39 -2.60
N VAL A 158 -2.99 -7.51 -3.26
CA VAL A 158 -4.19 -7.82 -4.03
C VAL A 158 -4.81 -9.08 -3.46
N PRO A 159 -6.04 -9.05 -2.93
CA PRO A 159 -6.76 -10.24 -2.49
C PRO A 159 -6.88 -11.27 -3.61
N GLU A 160 -6.66 -12.55 -3.28
CA GLU A 160 -6.83 -13.70 -4.18
C GLU A 160 -8.16 -14.42 -3.93
#